data_78e3bbdd572e6721e9b615150cd22291
#
_entry.id   78e3bbdd572e6721e9b615150cd22291
#
_cell.length_a   1.000
_cell.length_b   1.000
_cell.length_c   1.000
_cell.angle_alpha   90.00
_cell.angle_beta   90.00
_cell.angle_gamma   90.00
#
_symmetry.space_group_name_H-M   'P 1'
#
loop_
_entity.id
_entity.type
_entity.pdbx_description
1 polymer ?
#
loop_
_entity_poly.entity_id
_entity_poly.type
_entity_poly.pdbx_seq_one_letter_code
_entity_poly.pdbx_strand_id
1 'polypeptide(L)'
;MLNQSSAALDRLFRALADPSRRLMVERLTRGPAAVSELARPLAMSLPAVVQHLQVLEASGLVRTEKTGRVRTCRIEPAALKAAERWLAHRRATWERHLDRLGAFLADDQPDRESKS
;
A
#
# COMPACT_ATOMS: atom_id res chain seq x y z
N MET A 1 -2.56 22.47 4.74
CA MET A 1 -3.96 22.06 4.70
C MET A 1 -4.08 20.66 4.12
N LEU A 2 -4.79 19.81 4.82
CA LEU A 2 -5.03 18.46 4.32
C LEU A 2 -6.12 18.52 3.26
N ASN A 3 -5.85 17.96 2.12
CA ASN A 3 -6.87 17.82 1.08
C ASN A 3 -7.41 16.39 1.08
N GLN A 4 -8.37 16.13 0.20
CA GLN A 4 -8.98 14.81 0.13
C GLN A 4 -7.97 13.72 -0.22
N SER A 5 -6.97 14.06 -1.04
CA SER A 5 -5.93 13.09 -1.40
C SER A 5 -5.12 12.65 -0.18
N SER A 6 -4.78 13.57 0.70
CA SER A 6 -4.06 13.22 1.93
C SER A 6 -4.88 12.34 2.84
N ALA A 7 -6.16 12.69 3.02
CA ALA A 7 -7.05 11.89 3.84
C ALA A 7 -7.25 10.49 3.25
N ALA A 8 -7.35 10.41 1.93
CA ALA A 8 -7.49 9.13 1.25
C ALA A 8 -6.25 8.27 1.44
N LEU A 9 -5.06 8.88 1.32
CA LEU A 9 -3.81 8.16 1.55
C LEU A 9 -3.69 7.68 2.99
N ASP A 10 -4.11 8.49 3.94
CA ASP A 10 -4.09 8.09 5.35
C ASP A 10 -4.93 6.85 5.60
N ARG A 11 -6.12 6.83 5.03
CA ARG A 11 -7.00 5.66 5.18
C ARG A 11 -6.40 4.43 4.51
N LEU A 12 -5.77 4.62 3.37
CA LEU A 12 -5.17 3.55 2.61
C LEU A 12 -4.01 2.92 3.38
N PHE A 13 -3.08 3.74 3.87
CA PHE A 13 -1.94 3.23 4.63
C PHE A 13 -2.36 2.64 5.96
N ARG A 14 -3.39 3.21 6.60
CA ARG A 14 -3.91 2.64 7.83
C ARG A 14 -4.51 1.25 7.59
N ALA A 15 -5.22 1.09 6.47
CA ALA A 15 -5.77 -0.21 6.11
C ALA A 15 -4.66 -1.23 5.89
N LEU A 16 -3.53 -0.82 5.32
CA LEU A 16 -2.41 -1.71 5.07
C LEU A 16 -1.51 -1.93 6.29
N ALA A 17 -1.78 -1.26 7.39
CA ALA A 17 -0.95 -1.39 8.58
C ALA A 17 -1.18 -2.70 9.34
N ASP A 18 -2.25 -3.42 9.02
CA ASP A 18 -2.58 -4.67 9.69
C ASP A 18 -2.11 -5.88 8.88
N PRO A 19 -1.42 -6.85 9.51
CA PRO A 19 -0.91 -8.01 8.77
C PRO A 19 -1.99 -8.84 8.10
N SER A 20 -3.13 -9.03 8.74
CA SER A 20 -4.23 -9.82 8.16
C SER A 20 -4.77 -9.14 6.91
N ARG A 21 -4.93 -7.83 6.97
CA ARG A 21 -5.42 -7.08 5.81
C ARG A 21 -4.41 -7.14 4.67
N ARG A 22 -3.10 -7.09 4.97
CA ARG A 22 -2.09 -7.23 3.93
C ARG A 22 -2.15 -8.60 3.25
N LEU A 23 -2.39 -9.66 4.02
CA LEU A 23 -2.55 -11.00 3.45
C LEU A 23 -3.77 -11.07 2.53
N MET A 24 -4.86 -10.42 2.92
CA MET A 24 -6.06 -10.38 2.10
C MET A 24 -5.81 -9.63 0.80
N VAL A 25 -5.15 -8.49 0.85
CA VAL A 25 -4.80 -7.74 -0.34
C VAL A 25 -3.87 -8.56 -1.24
N GLU A 26 -2.88 -9.21 -0.65
CA GLU A 26 -1.96 -10.06 -1.39
C GLU A 26 -2.69 -11.17 -2.15
N ARG A 27 -3.65 -11.81 -1.48
CA ARG A 27 -4.47 -12.82 -2.15
C ARG A 27 -5.25 -12.23 -3.33
N LEU A 28 -5.83 -11.05 -3.12
CA LEU A 28 -6.66 -10.41 -4.14
C LEU A 28 -5.86 -9.88 -5.33
N THR A 29 -4.56 -9.72 -5.19
CA THR A 29 -3.73 -9.34 -6.34
C THR A 29 -3.66 -10.46 -7.37
N ARG A 30 -3.98 -11.69 -6.99
CA ARG A 30 -4.00 -12.82 -7.90
C ARG A 30 -5.36 -12.98 -8.60
N GLY A 31 -6.34 -12.20 -8.19
CA GLY A 31 -7.66 -12.23 -8.79
C GLY A 31 -8.76 -12.12 -7.75
N PRO A 32 -9.99 -11.89 -8.18
CA PRO A 32 -11.13 -11.81 -7.26
C PRO A 32 -11.29 -13.08 -6.44
N ALA A 33 -11.85 -12.94 -5.26
CA ALA A 33 -12.10 -14.08 -4.38
C ALA A 33 -13.35 -13.82 -3.55
N ALA A 34 -14.07 -14.90 -3.24
CA ALA A 34 -15.21 -14.82 -2.32
C ALA A 34 -14.70 -14.58 -0.90
N VAL A 35 -15.54 -14.00 -0.05
CA VAL A 35 -15.19 -13.78 1.34
C VAL A 35 -14.75 -15.08 2.03
N SER A 36 -15.44 -16.18 1.76
CA SER A 36 -15.09 -17.47 2.34
C SER A 36 -13.71 -17.94 1.91
N GLU A 37 -13.31 -17.63 0.68
CA GLU A 37 -11.97 -17.98 0.19
C GLU A 37 -10.90 -17.15 0.89
N LEU A 38 -11.19 -15.89 1.16
CA LEU A 38 -10.25 -15.04 1.90
C LEU A 38 -10.10 -15.48 3.34
N ALA A 39 -11.17 -15.97 3.94
CA ALA A 39 -11.16 -16.38 5.33
C ALA A 39 -10.39 -17.67 5.55
N ARG A 40 -10.38 -18.55 4.56
CA ARG A 40 -9.86 -19.91 4.72
C ARG A 40 -8.43 -19.98 5.23
N PRO A 41 -7.47 -19.23 4.68
CA PRO A 41 -6.09 -19.28 5.17
C PRO A 41 -5.85 -18.47 6.43
N LEU A 42 -6.82 -17.71 6.89
CA LEU A 42 -6.67 -16.86 8.06
C LEU A 42 -7.22 -17.58 9.28
N ALA A 43 -6.47 -17.57 10.37
CA ALA A 43 -6.89 -18.22 11.61
C ALA A 43 -7.76 -17.27 12.41
N MET A 44 -8.91 -16.90 11.85
CA MET A 44 -9.82 -15.97 12.53
C MET A 44 -11.25 -16.26 12.10
N SER A 45 -12.20 -15.75 12.89
CA SER A 45 -13.61 -15.96 12.65
C SER A 45 -14.07 -15.19 11.41
N LEU A 46 -15.16 -15.64 10.80
CA LEU A 46 -15.73 -14.96 9.65
C LEU A 46 -16.12 -13.51 9.97
N PRO A 47 -16.74 -13.20 11.12
CA PRO A 47 -17.01 -11.80 11.46
C PRO A 47 -15.74 -10.95 11.52
N ALA A 48 -14.63 -11.50 11.98
CA ALA A 48 -13.37 -10.75 12.01
C ALA A 48 -12.88 -10.46 10.59
N VAL A 49 -12.99 -11.43 9.70
CA VAL A 49 -12.65 -11.24 8.29
C VAL A 49 -13.51 -10.15 7.68
N VAL A 50 -14.80 -10.15 7.96
CA VAL A 50 -15.73 -9.15 7.45
C VAL A 50 -15.34 -7.76 7.95
N GLN A 51 -14.94 -7.63 9.21
CA GLN A 51 -14.48 -6.35 9.75
C GLN A 51 -13.24 -5.82 9.02
N HIS A 52 -12.29 -6.71 8.75
CA HIS A 52 -11.11 -6.32 7.98
C HIS A 52 -11.48 -5.90 6.57
N LEU A 53 -12.41 -6.59 5.94
CA LEU A 53 -12.89 -6.22 4.62
C LEU A 53 -13.55 -4.86 4.61
N GLN A 54 -14.32 -4.55 5.66
CA GLN A 54 -14.95 -3.24 5.76
C GLN A 54 -13.93 -2.11 5.82
N VAL A 55 -12.83 -2.33 6.54
CA VAL A 55 -11.75 -1.35 6.58
C VAL A 55 -11.11 -1.20 5.20
N LEU A 56 -10.87 -2.30 4.51
CA LEU A 56 -10.29 -2.27 3.17
C LEU A 56 -11.23 -1.60 2.16
N GLU A 57 -12.52 -1.84 2.27
CA GLU A 57 -13.50 -1.18 1.41
C GLU A 57 -13.55 0.33 1.67
N ALA A 58 -13.57 0.71 2.94
CA ALA A 58 -13.62 2.12 3.31
C ALA A 58 -12.38 2.87 2.85
N SER A 59 -11.25 2.17 2.74
CA SER A 59 -10.01 2.78 2.25
C SER A 59 -9.95 2.89 0.73
N GLY A 60 -10.87 2.24 0.02
CA GLY A 60 -10.88 2.22 -1.43
C GLY A 60 -9.99 1.16 -2.05
N LEU A 61 -9.26 0.38 -1.25
CA LEU A 61 -8.37 -0.66 -1.78
C LEU A 61 -9.12 -1.85 -2.36
N VAL A 62 -10.29 -2.14 -1.79
CA VAL A 62 -11.06 -3.31 -2.15
C VAL A 62 -12.48 -2.90 -2.47
N ARG A 63 -13.04 -3.54 -3.48
CA ARG A 63 -14.46 -3.43 -3.80
C ARG A 63 -15.10 -4.79 -3.64
N THR A 64 -16.33 -4.79 -3.15
CA THR A 64 -17.08 -6.04 -3.05
C THR A 64 -18.37 -5.93 -3.84
N GLU A 65 -18.75 -7.04 -4.43
CA GLU A 65 -20.01 -7.16 -5.17
C GLU A 65 -20.73 -8.40 -4.72
N LYS A 66 -22.01 -8.29 -4.49
CA LYS A 66 -22.83 -9.45 -4.13
C LYS A 66 -23.55 -9.93 -5.36
N THR A 67 -23.32 -11.19 -5.72
CA THR A 67 -24.03 -11.85 -6.81
C THR A 67 -24.73 -13.06 -6.24
N GLY A 68 -26.05 -12.99 -6.14
CA GLY A 68 -26.81 -14.03 -5.46
C GLY A 68 -26.45 -14.07 -4.00
N ARG A 69 -25.93 -15.21 -3.53
CA ARG A 69 -25.53 -15.37 -2.12
C ARG A 69 -24.04 -15.18 -1.92
N VAL A 70 -23.31 -14.93 -2.99
CA VAL A 70 -21.85 -14.86 -2.93
C VAL A 70 -21.42 -13.41 -2.97
N ARG A 71 -20.58 -13.03 -2.01
CA ARG A 71 -19.93 -11.72 -2.01
C ARG A 71 -18.52 -11.90 -2.51
N THR A 72 -18.22 -11.26 -3.63
CA THR A 72 -16.92 -11.35 -4.27
C THR A 72 -16.14 -10.08 -4.04
N CYS A 73 -14.88 -10.23 -3.65
CA CYS A 73 -13.98 -9.12 -3.37
C CYS A 73 -12.95 -8.99 -4.47
N ARG A 74 -12.58 -7.76 -4.79
CA ARG A 74 -11.54 -7.50 -5.80
C ARG A 74 -10.75 -6.27 -5.41
N ILE A 75 -9.51 -6.22 -5.86
CA ILE A 75 -8.64 -5.05 -5.68
C ILE A 75 -9.14 -3.92 -6.58
N GLU A 76 -9.02 -2.69 -6.07
CA GLU A 76 -9.22 -1.50 -6.87
C GLU A 76 -7.87 -0.98 -7.32
N PRO A 77 -7.50 -1.15 -8.61
CA PRO A 77 -6.16 -0.77 -9.07
C PRO A 77 -5.83 0.70 -8.89
N ALA A 78 -6.84 1.58 -8.98
CA ALA A 78 -6.63 3.01 -8.84
C ALA A 78 -6.07 3.37 -7.46
N ALA A 79 -6.53 2.70 -6.41
CA ALA A 79 -6.04 2.94 -5.06
C ALA A 79 -4.59 2.49 -4.91
N LEU A 80 -4.24 1.33 -5.45
CA LEU A 80 -2.87 0.86 -5.42
C LEU A 80 -1.94 1.81 -6.18
N LYS A 81 -2.38 2.30 -7.32
CA LYS A 81 -1.59 3.25 -8.09
C LYS A 81 -1.35 4.56 -7.33
N ALA A 82 -2.34 5.02 -6.59
CA ALA A 82 -2.18 6.22 -5.79
C ALA A 82 -1.10 6.04 -4.72
N ALA A 83 -1.10 4.89 -4.06
CA ALA A 83 -0.08 4.57 -3.07
C ALA A 83 1.31 4.47 -3.71
N GLU A 84 1.39 3.79 -4.84
CA GLU A 84 2.65 3.64 -5.57
C GLU A 84 3.22 5.00 -5.98
N ARG A 85 2.38 5.89 -6.51
CA ARG A 85 2.83 7.22 -6.93
C ARG A 85 3.35 8.02 -5.75
N TRP A 86 2.66 7.94 -4.62
CA TRP A 86 3.11 8.66 -3.45
C TRP A 86 4.48 8.15 -2.99
N LEU A 87 4.63 6.82 -2.89
CA LEU A 87 5.89 6.21 -2.49
C LEU A 87 7.02 6.50 -3.49
N ALA A 88 6.72 6.41 -4.78
CA ALA A 88 7.70 6.68 -5.82
C ALA A 88 8.19 8.13 -5.76
N HIS A 89 7.29 9.06 -5.48
CA HIS A 89 7.66 10.46 -5.36
C HIS A 89 8.56 10.67 -4.13
N ARG A 90 8.27 10.01 -3.01
CA ARG A 90 9.13 10.11 -1.83
C ARG A 90 10.49 9.49 -2.10
N ARG A 91 10.53 8.37 -2.79
CA ARG A 91 11.79 7.73 -3.15
C ARG A 91 12.63 8.64 -4.04
N ALA A 92 12.03 9.24 -5.05
CA ALA A 92 12.74 10.15 -5.95
C ALA A 92 13.33 11.34 -5.19
N THR A 93 12.56 11.91 -4.28
CA THR A 93 13.02 13.01 -3.44
C THR A 93 14.21 12.57 -2.58
N TRP A 94 14.10 11.41 -1.98
CA TRP A 94 15.16 10.87 -1.14
C TRP A 94 16.44 10.60 -1.93
N GLU A 95 16.29 10.04 -3.13
CA GLU A 95 17.44 9.76 -4.00
C GLU A 95 18.17 11.04 -4.40
N ARG A 96 17.43 12.07 -4.74
CA ARG A 96 18.04 13.38 -5.06
C ARG A 96 18.79 13.94 -3.86
N HIS A 97 18.22 13.78 -2.67
CA HIS A 97 18.85 14.23 -1.44
C HIS A 97 20.16 13.47 -1.19
N LEU A 98 20.15 12.16 -1.38
CA LEU A 98 21.36 11.35 -1.25
C LEU A 98 22.42 11.73 -2.27
N ASP A 99 22.01 12.01 -3.49
CA ASP A 99 22.94 12.43 -4.54
C ASP A 99 23.64 13.74 -4.15
N ARG A 100 22.88 14.70 -3.62
CA ARG A 100 23.46 15.97 -3.20
C ARG A 100 24.40 15.77 -2.02
N LEU A 101 24.04 14.91 -1.10
CA LEU A 101 24.90 14.61 0.04
C LEU A 101 26.18 13.94 -0.42
N GLY A 102 26.08 12.99 -1.33
CA GLY A 102 27.24 12.33 -1.90
C GLY A 102 28.18 13.30 -2.58
N ALA A 103 27.62 14.23 -3.36
CA ALA A 103 28.43 15.23 -4.04
C ALA A 103 29.13 16.16 -3.02
N PHE A 104 28.41 16.54 -1.97
CA PHE A 104 28.97 17.38 -0.91
C PHE A 104 30.14 16.67 -0.22
N LEU A 105 29.97 15.41 0.11
CA LEU A 105 31.03 14.63 0.76
C LEU A 105 32.22 14.42 -0.15
N ALA A 106 32.00 14.26 -1.43
CA ALA A 106 33.09 14.11 -2.40
C ALA A 106 33.91 15.40 -2.47
N ASP A 107 33.26 16.55 -2.47
CA ASP A 107 33.95 17.85 -2.47
C ASP A 107 34.76 18.06 -1.21
N ASP A 108 34.35 17.49 -0.11
CA ASP A 108 34.99 17.66 1.18
C ASP A 108 36.18 16.71 1.38
N GLN A 109 36.54 15.94 0.37
CA GLN A 109 37.62 14.97 0.46
C GLN A 109 38.68 15.26 -0.58
N PRO A 110 39.53 16.24 -0.31
CA PRO A 110 40.55 16.60 -1.29
C PRO A 110 41.57 15.49 -1.57
N ASP A 111 41.71 14.57 -0.64
CA ASP A 111 42.62 13.44 -0.85
C ASP A 111 42.25 12.58 -2.02
N ARG A 112 40.96 12.43 -2.28
CA ARG A 112 40.48 11.67 -3.41
C ARG A 112 40.92 12.29 -4.72
N GLU A 113 40.83 13.58 -4.78
CA GLU A 113 41.16 14.31 -6.01
C GLU A 113 42.64 14.28 -6.29
N SER A 114 43.44 14.33 -5.26
CA SER A 114 44.87 14.35 -5.42
C SER A 114 45.40 13.03 -5.94
N LYS A 115 44.66 11.96 -5.85
CA LYS A 115 45.07 10.65 -6.33
C LYS A 115 44.76 10.42 -7.79
N SER A 116 43.98 11.23 -8.39
CA SER A 116 43.61 11.03 -9.77
C SER A 116 44.66 11.48 -10.80
#